data_91ca2438d3132015f60165d910e5d383
#
_entry.id   91ca2438d3132015f60165d910e5d383
#
_cell.length_a   1.000
_cell.length_b   1.000
_cell.length_c   1.000
_cell.angle_alpha   90.00
_cell.angle_beta   90.00
_cell.angle_gamma   90.00
#
_symmetry.space_group_name_H-M   'P 1'
#
loop_
_entity.id
_entity.type
_entity.pdbx_description
1 polymer ?
#
loop_
_entity_poly.entity_id
_entity_poly.type
_entity_poly.pdbx_seq_one_letter_code
_entity_poly.pdbx_strand_id
1 'polypeptide(L)'
;MLKTTIINTFASEDDCDMFIMVLKQQWPNYIEKLPESTLEIVKDSESPNRMLALWTFKEKSHQKIIQDLGEKIIIPYRDRLAPKTITNNWEVEHTLAIGKTK
;
A
#
# COMPACT_ATOMS: atom_id res chain seq x y z
N MET A 1 -15.52 -3.52 -5.96
CA MET A 1 -14.10 -3.16 -5.91
C MET A 1 -13.61 -3.23 -4.48
N LEU A 2 -12.51 -3.88 -4.27
CA LEU A 2 -11.93 -4.08 -2.94
C LEU A 2 -10.68 -3.25 -2.78
N LYS A 3 -10.41 -2.83 -1.54
CA LYS A 3 -9.22 -2.04 -1.21
C LYS A 3 -8.57 -2.58 0.06
N THR A 4 -7.24 -2.50 0.08
CA THR A 4 -6.47 -2.77 1.30
C THR A 4 -5.62 -1.55 1.58
N THR A 5 -5.70 -1.05 2.81
CA THR A 5 -4.87 0.07 3.24
C THR A 5 -3.89 -0.44 4.29
N ILE A 6 -2.62 -0.09 4.09
CA ILE A 6 -1.54 -0.45 5.01
C ILE A 6 -0.87 0.84 5.44
N ILE A 7 -1.13 1.25 6.67
CA ILE A 7 -0.59 2.49 7.22
C ILE A 7 0.63 2.14 8.06
N ASN A 8 1.77 2.77 7.74
CA ASN A 8 3.00 2.60 8.49
C ASN A 8 3.44 3.94 9.06
N THR A 9 3.67 3.97 10.37
CA THR A 9 4.20 5.15 11.06
C THR A 9 5.60 4.81 11.56
N PHE A 10 6.59 5.58 11.07
CA PHE A 10 8.00 5.33 11.35
C PHE A 10 8.53 6.27 12.43
N ALA A 11 9.71 5.94 12.96
CA ALA A 11 10.36 6.77 13.96
C ALA A 11 10.80 8.14 13.41
N SER A 12 11.06 8.22 12.10
CA SER A 12 11.51 9.44 11.45
C SER A 12 10.99 9.55 10.04
N GLU A 13 11.05 10.75 9.48
CA GLU A 13 10.72 10.98 8.08
C GLU A 13 11.69 10.23 7.16
N ASP A 14 12.99 10.20 7.52
CA ASP A 14 13.99 9.50 6.73
C ASP A 14 13.68 8.02 6.59
N ASP A 15 13.25 7.38 7.68
CA ASP A 15 12.85 5.97 7.64
C ASP A 15 11.62 5.77 6.75
N CYS A 16 10.67 6.69 6.83
CA CYS A 16 9.48 6.66 5.98
C CYS A 16 9.86 6.77 4.50
N ASP A 17 10.71 7.72 4.16
CA ASP A 17 11.17 7.94 2.79
C ASP A 17 11.94 6.73 2.27
N MET A 18 12.76 6.12 3.13
CA MET A 18 13.50 4.90 2.77
C MET A 18 12.52 3.77 2.44
N PHE A 19 11.49 3.58 3.25
CA PHE A 19 10.51 2.53 3.00
C PHE A 19 9.72 2.78 1.73
N ILE A 20 9.32 4.03 1.47
CA ILE A 20 8.64 4.39 0.23
C ILE A 20 9.52 4.04 -0.98
N MET A 21 10.82 4.32 -0.88
CA MET A 21 11.76 3.97 -1.94
C MET A 21 11.80 2.46 -2.18
N VAL A 22 11.81 1.67 -1.10
CA VAL A 22 11.78 0.20 -1.20
C VAL A 22 10.53 -0.26 -1.97
N LEU A 23 9.36 0.27 -1.62
CA LEU A 23 8.12 -0.10 -2.30
C LEU A 23 8.18 0.24 -3.80
N LYS A 24 8.70 1.43 -4.13
CA LYS A 24 8.81 1.88 -5.51
C LYS A 24 9.79 1.03 -6.33
N GLN A 25 10.80 0.47 -5.68
CA GLN A 25 11.81 -0.35 -6.34
C GLN A 25 11.41 -1.83 -6.43
N GLN A 26 10.77 -2.35 -5.40
CA GLN A 26 10.48 -3.79 -5.33
C GLN A 26 9.24 -4.21 -6.10
N TRP A 27 8.12 -3.50 -5.95
CA TRP A 27 6.88 -3.94 -6.57
C TRP A 27 6.95 -4.04 -8.11
N PRO A 28 7.61 -3.14 -8.85
CA PRO A 28 7.71 -3.29 -10.31
C PRO A 28 8.34 -4.59 -10.76
N ASN A 29 9.20 -5.21 -9.94
CA ASN A 29 9.85 -6.46 -10.27
C ASN A 29 8.90 -7.66 -10.23
N TYR A 30 7.69 -7.48 -9.67
CA TYR A 30 6.74 -8.58 -9.46
C TYR A 30 5.42 -8.37 -10.20
N ILE A 31 5.38 -7.45 -11.15
CA ILE A 31 4.15 -7.12 -11.88
C ILE A 31 3.52 -8.36 -12.51
N GLU A 32 4.32 -9.25 -13.08
CA GLU A 32 3.83 -10.47 -13.72
C GLU A 32 3.19 -11.45 -12.74
N LYS A 33 3.52 -11.35 -11.47
CA LYS A 33 2.97 -12.22 -10.42
C LYS A 33 1.77 -11.62 -9.72
N LEU A 34 1.46 -10.36 -10.02
CA LEU A 34 0.35 -9.64 -9.39
C LEU A 34 -0.89 -9.74 -10.24
N PRO A 35 -2.07 -9.86 -9.62
CA PRO A 35 -3.33 -9.75 -10.36
C PRO A 35 -3.52 -8.31 -10.82
N GLU A 36 -4.47 -8.10 -11.73
CA GLU A 36 -4.84 -6.76 -12.14
C GLU A 36 -5.26 -5.95 -10.92
N SER A 37 -4.50 -4.90 -10.65
CA SER A 37 -4.66 -4.11 -9.43
C SER A 37 -3.93 -2.80 -9.59
N THR A 38 -4.16 -1.88 -8.65
CA THR A 38 -3.38 -0.65 -8.57
C THR A 38 -2.80 -0.52 -7.18
N LEU A 39 -1.62 0.08 -7.11
CA LEU A 39 -0.99 0.43 -5.85
C LEU A 39 -0.69 1.91 -5.86
N GLU A 40 -1.25 2.62 -4.87
CA GLU A 40 -0.92 4.01 -4.64
C GLU A 40 -0.09 4.11 -3.37
N ILE A 41 1.02 4.81 -3.44
CA ILE A 41 1.89 5.04 -2.29
C ILE A 41 1.69 6.51 -1.92
N VAL A 42 1.16 6.73 -0.73
CA VAL A 42 0.72 8.05 -0.30
C VAL A 42 1.44 8.42 1.00
N LYS A 43 1.99 9.62 1.05
CA LYS A 43 2.63 10.13 2.26
C LYS A 43 1.65 11.05 2.97
N ASP A 44 1.61 10.97 4.30
CA ASP A 44 0.74 11.84 5.11
C ASP A 44 1.22 13.28 4.95
N SER A 45 0.31 14.16 4.51
CA SER A 45 0.66 15.56 4.23
C SER A 45 0.94 16.37 5.49
N GLU A 46 0.54 15.87 6.66
CA GLU A 46 0.73 16.57 7.93
C GLU A 46 1.74 15.90 8.85
N SER A 47 1.96 14.59 8.65
CA SER A 47 2.90 13.80 9.45
C SER A 47 3.85 13.06 8.51
N PRO A 48 5.00 13.65 8.16
CA PRO A 48 5.86 13.10 7.09
C PRO A 48 6.55 11.79 7.44
N ASN A 49 6.44 11.31 8.67
CA ASN A 49 6.94 10.00 9.08
C ASN A 49 5.90 8.89 8.91
N ARG A 50 4.76 9.20 8.28
CA ARG A 50 3.65 8.26 8.12
C ARG A 50 3.28 8.14 6.65
N MET A 51 3.03 6.93 6.19
CA MET A 51 2.66 6.68 4.81
C MET A 51 1.57 5.62 4.74
N LEU A 52 0.92 5.56 3.60
CA LEU A 52 -0.16 4.62 3.31
C LEU A 52 0.13 3.94 1.97
N ALA A 53 0.08 2.61 1.96
CA ALA A 53 0.02 1.84 0.73
C ALA A 53 -1.46 1.49 0.50
N LEU A 54 -2.01 1.92 -0.63
CA LEU A 54 -3.41 1.69 -0.98
C LEU A 54 -3.48 0.78 -2.19
N TRP A 55 -3.92 -0.44 -1.96
CA TRP A 55 -4.17 -1.42 -3.01
C TRP A 55 -5.64 -1.39 -3.42
N THR A 56 -5.89 -1.46 -4.73
CA THR A 56 -7.25 -1.62 -5.27
C THR A 56 -7.26 -2.81 -6.20
N PHE A 57 -8.23 -3.70 -6.04
CA PHE A 57 -8.33 -4.94 -6.81
C PHE A 57 -9.79 -5.40 -6.89
N LYS A 58 -10.07 -6.44 -7.68
CA LYS A 58 -11.45 -6.85 -7.98
C LYS A 58 -11.97 -7.98 -7.11
N GLU A 59 -11.11 -8.94 -6.74
CA GLU A 59 -11.56 -10.18 -6.09
C GLU A 59 -10.79 -10.47 -4.82
N LYS A 60 -11.44 -11.13 -3.87
CA LYS A 60 -10.79 -11.50 -2.60
C LYS A 60 -9.56 -12.39 -2.79
N SER A 61 -9.57 -13.23 -3.81
CA SER A 61 -8.40 -14.06 -4.13
C SER A 61 -7.18 -13.21 -4.45
N HIS A 62 -7.38 -12.03 -5.03
CA HIS A 62 -6.29 -11.09 -5.34
C HIS A 62 -5.65 -10.55 -4.06
N GLN A 63 -6.46 -10.32 -3.03
CA GLN A 63 -5.96 -9.84 -1.73
C GLN A 63 -4.91 -10.80 -1.16
N LYS A 64 -5.21 -12.09 -1.22
CA LYS A 64 -4.28 -13.09 -0.68
C LYS A 64 -2.97 -13.14 -1.46
N ILE A 65 -3.05 -13.05 -2.79
CA ILE A 65 -1.85 -13.04 -3.64
C ILE A 65 -0.96 -11.84 -3.30
N ILE A 66 -1.57 -10.66 -3.18
CA ILE A 66 -0.86 -9.42 -2.84
C ILE A 66 -0.25 -9.54 -1.45
N GLN A 67 -1.01 -10.04 -0.49
CA GLN A 67 -0.54 -10.21 0.88
C GLN A 67 0.64 -11.19 0.95
N ASP A 68 0.53 -12.34 0.29
CA ASP A 68 1.58 -13.35 0.33
C ASP A 68 2.88 -12.83 -0.29
N LEU A 69 2.78 -12.08 -1.41
CA LEU A 69 3.96 -11.46 -2.01
C LEU A 69 4.55 -10.39 -1.09
N GLY A 70 3.69 -9.57 -0.48
CA GLY A 70 4.14 -8.53 0.46
C GLY A 70 4.92 -9.12 1.63
N GLU A 71 4.45 -10.26 2.17
CA GLU A 71 5.14 -10.93 3.25
C GLU A 71 6.53 -11.41 2.83
N LYS A 72 6.68 -11.82 1.58
CA LYS A 72 7.97 -12.30 1.07
C LYS A 72 8.96 -11.18 0.80
N ILE A 73 8.51 -10.10 0.15
CA ILE A 73 9.43 -9.11 -0.42
C ILE A 73 9.49 -7.80 0.35
N ILE A 74 8.46 -7.47 1.11
CA ILE A 74 8.38 -6.16 1.79
C ILE A 74 8.62 -6.28 3.29
N ILE A 75 8.07 -7.30 3.94
CA ILE A 75 8.19 -7.45 5.39
C ILE A 75 9.63 -7.43 5.89
N PRO A 76 10.61 -8.07 5.23
CA PRO A 76 11.99 -7.99 5.72
C PRO A 76 12.51 -6.55 5.83
N TYR A 77 12.12 -5.67 4.92
CA TYR A 77 12.51 -4.25 4.98
C TYR A 77 11.73 -3.52 6.07
N ARG A 78 10.43 -3.80 6.16
CA ARG A 78 9.57 -3.18 7.16
C ARG A 78 10.04 -3.53 8.57
N ASP A 79 10.40 -4.79 8.80
CA ASP A 79 10.85 -5.24 10.12
C ASP A 79 12.12 -4.53 10.56
N ARG A 80 13.01 -4.20 9.62
CA ARG A 80 14.23 -3.47 9.93
C ARG A 80 13.95 -2.06 10.42
N LEU A 81 12.95 -1.41 9.85
CA LEU A 81 12.58 -0.04 10.18
C LEU A 81 11.57 0.02 11.33
N ALA A 82 10.98 -1.13 11.66
CA ALA A 82 10.10 -1.34 12.81
C ALA A 82 8.99 -0.27 12.95
N PRO A 83 8.20 0.02 11.89
CA PRO A 83 7.11 0.97 12.01
C PRO A 83 5.93 0.38 12.78
N LYS A 84 5.05 1.24 13.26
CA LYS A 84 3.72 0.82 13.69
C LYS A 84 2.88 0.66 12.44
N THR A 85 2.30 -0.53 12.26
CA THR A 85 1.56 -0.87 11.04
C THR A 85 0.10 -1.19 11.37
N ILE A 86 -0.81 -0.59 10.60
CA ILE A 86 -2.25 -0.87 10.69
C ILE A 86 -2.72 -1.27 9.29
N THR A 87 -3.31 -2.47 9.18
CA THR A 87 -3.84 -2.98 7.92
C THR A 87 -5.35 -3.09 8.02
N ASN A 88 -6.05 -2.55 7.03
CA ASN A 88 -7.50 -2.66 6.94
C ASN A 88 -7.91 -3.10 5.54
N ASN A 89 -8.96 -3.88 5.47
CA ASN A 89 -9.53 -4.34 4.20
C ASN A 89 -10.93 -3.74 4.05
N TRP A 90 -11.21 -3.23 2.85
CA TRP A 90 -12.42 -2.45 2.58
C TRP A 90 -13.12 -2.98 1.34
N GLU A 91 -14.44 -2.89 1.34
CA GLU A 91 -15.24 -3.10 0.14
C GLU A 91 -15.89 -1.77 -0.22
N VAL A 92 -15.73 -1.34 -1.49
CA VAL A 92 -16.34 -0.09 -1.94
C VAL A 92 -17.85 -0.31 -2.01
N GLU A 93 -18.57 0.45 -1.21
CA GLU A 93 -20.04 0.36 -1.11
C GLU A 93 -20.71 1.18 -2.20
N HIS A 94 -20.16 2.36 -2.46
CA HIS A 94 -20.75 3.29 -3.42
C HIS A 94 -19.71 4.30 -3.85
N THR A 95 -19.75 4.68 -5.11
CA THR A 95 -18.87 5.72 -5.65
C THR A 95 -19.74 6.80 -6.29
N LEU A 96 -19.51 8.03 -5.91
CA LEU A 96 -20.20 9.18 -6.46
C LEU A 96 -19.19 10.13 -7.10
N ALA A 97 -19.30 10.33 -8.41
CA ALA A 97 -18.45 11.27 -9.12
C ALA A 97 -19.04 12.67 -8.95
N ILE A 98 -18.24 13.57 -8.40
CA ILE A 98 -18.66 14.95 -8.13
C ILE A 98 -17.75 15.92 -8.86
N GLY A 99 -18.33 17.02 -9.35
CA GLY A 99 -17.62 17.98 -10.15
C GLY A 99 -17.86 17.70 -11.60
N LYS A 100 -17.47 18.45 -12.40
CA LYS A 100 -17.85 18.26 -13.70
C LYS A 100 -17.14 17.45 -14.55
N THR A 101 -17.59 17.18 -14.98
CA THR A 101 -16.88 16.42 -15.75
C THR A 101 -16.66 16.82 -17.08
N LYS A 102 -16.91 17.43 -17.37
CA LYS A 102 -17.01 17.51 -18.45
C LYS A 102 -16.96 16.99 -19.04
#